data_4acf2c6fffb83da12665ea2e96c45283
#
_entry.id   4acf2c6fffb83da12665ea2e96c45283
#
_cell.length_a   1.000
_cell.length_b   1.000
_cell.length_c   1.000
_cell.angle_alpha   90.00
_cell.angle_beta   90.00
_cell.angle_gamma   90.00
#
_symmetry.space_group_name_H-M   'P 1'
#
loop_
_entity.id
_entity.type
_entity.pdbx_description
1 polymer ?
#
loop_
_entity_poly.entity_id
_entity_poly.type
_entity_poly.pdbx_seq_one_letter_code
_entity_poly.pdbx_strand_id
1 'polypeptide(L)'
;MNHEIMIAIVIAVAIVAAVITAAKFPKIRHAFLVPEGYAGLLYHKGKFVNVLGAGRHVRWGRHFTLGAQDLRKAALHVAGQDVLTADNVGLKLSLLVSYQVTDPAKAAHETQNWQGDLYNAAQLALRAVVGGVAVEALLNQRLEIGAQLLARVQQEAAKVGINVNAVEVKDVMFPADLKRAFADVLKAKQEGQAALERARGESTSLRNLANAARVLEGNPALMNLRLMQSLTAAQNSGNTLVLGVPGGFVPLKNGKAGAHGSITHEDGAS
;
A
#
# COMPACT_ATOMS: atom_id res chain seq x y z
N MET A 1 -11.61 68.99 68.00
CA MET A 1 -10.32 68.29 67.64
C MET A 1 -10.42 66.80 67.50
N ASN A 2 -11.39 66.11 68.14
CA ASN A 2 -11.51 64.67 68.12
C ASN A 2 -12.24 64.10 66.87
N HIS A 3 -13.06 64.87 66.15
CA HIS A 3 -13.83 64.45 65.00
C HIS A 3 -12.95 64.32 63.73
N GLU A 4 -12.04 65.23 63.54
CA GLU A 4 -11.07 65.22 62.41
C GLU A 4 -10.10 64.03 62.54
N ILE A 5 -9.66 63.74 63.79
CA ILE A 5 -8.76 62.60 64.02
C ILE A 5 -9.49 61.26 63.82
N MET A 6 -10.75 61.18 64.17
CA MET A 6 -11.55 59.96 63.92
C MET A 6 -11.80 59.71 62.46
N ILE A 7 -12.08 60.75 61.69
CA ILE A 7 -12.24 60.64 60.21
C ILE A 7 -10.94 60.20 59.53
N ALA A 8 -9.82 60.79 60.00
CA ALA A 8 -8.49 60.39 59.44
C ALA A 8 -8.15 58.93 59.75
N ILE A 9 -8.48 58.41 60.90
CA ILE A 9 -8.28 57.01 61.29
C ILE A 9 -9.17 56.07 60.42
N VAL A 10 -10.44 56.41 60.20
CA VAL A 10 -11.37 55.63 59.43
C VAL A 10 -10.90 55.56 57.98
N ILE A 11 -10.44 56.69 57.43
CA ILE A 11 -9.87 56.75 56.04
C ILE A 11 -8.60 55.91 55.97
N ALA A 12 -7.71 55.99 56.97
CA ALA A 12 -6.47 55.19 56.94
C ALA A 12 -6.76 53.70 57.02
N VAL A 13 -7.74 53.26 57.87
CA VAL A 13 -8.18 51.89 57.95
C VAL A 13 -8.81 51.40 56.64
N ALA A 14 -9.62 52.26 56.03
CA ALA A 14 -10.23 51.93 54.71
C ALA A 14 -9.16 51.78 53.58
N ILE A 15 -8.16 52.66 53.57
CA ILE A 15 -7.03 52.54 52.63
C ILE A 15 -6.23 51.27 52.90
N VAL A 16 -5.90 50.99 54.14
CA VAL A 16 -5.20 49.74 54.52
C VAL A 16 -6.00 48.51 54.14
N ALA A 17 -7.30 48.49 54.40
CA ALA A 17 -8.18 47.41 53.97
C ALA A 17 -8.25 47.26 52.47
N ALA A 18 -8.31 48.34 51.70
CA ALA A 18 -8.28 48.33 50.23
C ALA A 18 -6.93 47.85 49.69
N VAL A 19 -5.81 48.23 50.28
CA VAL A 19 -4.47 47.75 49.91
C VAL A 19 -4.32 46.23 50.24
N ILE A 20 -4.80 45.79 51.37
CA ILE A 20 -4.77 44.36 51.78
C ILE A 20 -5.66 43.51 50.83
N THR A 21 -6.84 44.00 50.45
CA THR A 21 -7.70 43.32 49.50
C THR A 21 -7.10 43.30 48.10
N ALA A 22 -6.49 44.38 47.63
CA ALA A 22 -5.78 44.44 46.35
C ALA A 22 -4.54 43.54 46.35
N ALA A 23 -3.80 43.46 47.45
CA ALA A 23 -2.63 42.58 47.59
C ALA A 23 -2.99 41.09 47.71
N LYS A 24 -4.15 40.76 48.30
CA LYS A 24 -4.64 39.35 48.40
C LYS A 24 -5.10 38.74 47.07
N PHE A 25 -5.34 39.57 46.05
CA PHE A 25 -5.73 39.12 44.73
C PHE A 25 -4.73 39.56 43.67
N PRO A 26 -3.48 39.03 43.65
CA PRO A 26 -2.62 39.27 42.52
C PRO A 26 -3.33 38.71 41.27
N LYS A 27 -3.78 39.59 40.39
CA LYS A 27 -4.35 39.22 39.08
C LYS A 27 -3.23 38.66 38.24
N ILE A 28 -2.87 37.37 38.50
CA ILE A 28 -1.85 36.69 37.70
C ILE A 28 -2.44 36.48 36.31
N ARG A 29 -1.83 37.08 35.33
CA ARG A 29 -2.21 36.97 33.93
C ARG A 29 -1.46 35.80 33.34
N HIS A 30 -2.16 34.74 32.94
CA HIS A 30 -1.62 33.61 32.19
C HIS A 30 -1.89 33.85 30.71
N ALA A 31 -0.83 33.83 29.90
CA ALA A 31 -0.93 33.84 28.44
C ALA A 31 -0.56 32.44 27.94
N PHE A 32 -1.50 31.82 27.27
CA PHE A 32 -1.31 30.52 26.63
C PHE A 32 -1.24 30.72 25.12
N LEU A 33 -0.27 30.07 24.47
CA LEU A 33 -0.15 30.02 23.03
C LEU A 33 -0.44 28.60 22.57
N VAL A 34 -1.47 28.44 21.74
CA VAL A 34 -1.82 27.14 21.10
C VAL A 34 -1.40 27.24 19.66
N PRO A 35 -0.45 26.39 19.19
CA PRO A 35 -0.02 26.37 17.80
C PRO A 35 -1.15 25.90 16.86
N GLU A 36 -1.04 26.23 15.56
CA GLU A 36 -1.91 25.68 14.54
C GLU A 36 -1.77 24.15 14.46
N GLY A 37 -2.91 23.48 14.25
CA GLY A 37 -2.97 22.01 14.24
C GLY A 37 -3.07 21.36 15.62
N TYR A 38 -3.08 22.18 16.71
CA TYR A 38 -3.28 21.69 18.07
C TYR A 38 -4.55 22.25 18.70
N ALA A 39 -5.14 21.50 19.63
CA ALA A 39 -6.13 21.99 20.54
C ALA A 39 -5.54 22.09 21.95
N GLY A 40 -5.84 23.19 22.64
CA GLY A 40 -5.47 23.40 24.02
C GLY A 40 -6.59 22.95 24.95
N LEU A 41 -6.33 21.98 25.83
CA LEU A 41 -7.25 21.57 26.90
C LEU A 41 -6.98 22.42 28.13
N LEU A 42 -7.90 23.33 28.47
CA LEU A 42 -7.74 24.24 29.62
C LEU A 42 -8.31 23.61 30.87
N TYR A 43 -7.47 23.52 31.91
CA TYR A 43 -7.86 23.07 33.23
C TYR A 43 -7.73 24.21 34.25
N HIS A 44 -8.68 24.30 35.15
CA HIS A 44 -8.64 25.21 36.31
C HIS A 44 -8.76 24.39 37.59
N LYS A 45 -7.74 24.47 38.42
CA LYS A 45 -7.67 23.68 39.69
C LYS A 45 -7.88 22.15 39.46
N GLY A 46 -7.33 21.61 38.34
CA GLY A 46 -7.45 20.21 37.98
C GLY A 46 -8.77 19.81 37.31
N LYS A 47 -9.74 20.73 37.17
CA LYS A 47 -11.00 20.47 36.48
C LYS A 47 -10.94 21.00 35.04
N PHE A 48 -11.43 20.23 34.11
CA PHE A 48 -11.57 20.65 32.72
C PHE A 48 -12.55 21.81 32.60
N VAL A 49 -12.19 22.82 31.82
CA VAL A 49 -12.99 24.02 31.59
C VAL A 49 -13.46 24.12 30.16
N ASN A 50 -12.54 24.09 29.21
CA ASN A 50 -12.86 24.28 27.80
C ASN A 50 -11.71 23.83 26.89
N VAL A 51 -12.04 23.60 25.61
CA VAL A 51 -11.07 23.42 24.52
C VAL A 51 -10.76 24.78 23.92
N LEU A 52 -9.48 25.09 23.77
CA LEU A 52 -8.98 26.32 23.14
C LEU A 52 -8.48 25.96 21.73
N GLY A 53 -8.94 26.70 20.73
CA GLY A 53 -8.39 26.63 19.37
C GLY A 53 -6.99 27.25 19.25
N ALA A 54 -6.40 27.18 18.07
CA ALA A 54 -5.12 27.80 17.78
C ALA A 54 -5.17 29.32 18.03
N GLY A 55 -4.09 29.86 18.56
CA GLY A 55 -3.95 31.28 18.85
C GLY A 55 -3.48 31.59 20.26
N ARG A 56 -3.48 32.90 20.59
CA ARG A 56 -3.09 33.40 21.89
C ARG A 56 -4.32 33.59 22.78
N HIS A 57 -4.36 32.90 23.92
CA HIS A 57 -5.42 33.00 24.92
C HIS A 57 -4.90 33.59 26.21
N VAL A 58 -5.62 34.56 26.77
CA VAL A 58 -5.27 35.19 28.04
C VAL A 58 -6.34 34.89 29.06
N ARG A 59 -5.95 34.40 30.23
CA ARG A 59 -6.81 34.13 31.37
C ARG A 59 -6.27 34.82 32.63
N TRP A 60 -7.18 35.33 33.45
CA TRP A 60 -6.86 35.98 34.69
C TRP A 60 -7.23 35.04 35.84
N GLY A 61 -6.27 34.75 36.68
CA GLY A 61 -6.50 33.88 37.86
C GLY A 61 -5.29 33.04 38.21
N ARG A 62 -5.45 32.11 39.13
CA ARG A 62 -4.42 31.16 39.59
C ARG A 62 -4.79 29.75 39.17
N HIS A 63 -3.79 28.88 39.07
CA HIS A 63 -3.98 27.42 38.86
C HIS A 63 -4.63 27.02 37.53
N PHE A 64 -4.29 27.71 36.43
CA PHE A 64 -4.61 27.26 35.10
C PHE A 64 -3.47 26.39 34.54
N THR A 65 -3.84 25.26 33.98
CA THR A 65 -2.95 24.34 33.27
C THR A 65 -3.47 24.14 31.86
N LEU A 66 -2.58 24.01 30.85
CA LEU A 66 -2.92 23.76 29.47
C LEU A 66 -2.33 22.41 29.05
N GLY A 67 -3.17 21.47 28.62
CA GLY A 67 -2.77 20.29 27.86
C GLY A 67 -2.83 20.61 26.37
N ALA A 68 -1.92 20.06 25.57
CA ALA A 68 -1.94 20.20 24.11
C ALA A 68 -2.25 18.84 23.47
N GLN A 69 -3.21 18.82 22.53
CA GLN A 69 -3.57 17.65 21.76
C GLN A 69 -3.38 17.96 20.28
N ASP A 70 -2.65 17.09 19.56
CA ASP A 70 -2.48 17.21 18.10
C ASP A 70 -3.77 16.81 17.39
N LEU A 71 -4.25 17.66 16.47
CA LEU A 71 -5.45 17.44 15.66
C LEU A 71 -5.12 17.06 14.21
N ARG A 72 -3.85 17.02 13.85
CA ARG A 72 -3.44 16.69 12.47
C ARG A 72 -3.70 15.23 12.17
N LYS A 73 -3.83 14.93 10.88
CA LYS A 73 -3.91 13.55 10.42
C LYS A 73 -2.61 12.81 10.76
N ALA A 74 -2.74 11.65 11.33
CA ALA A 74 -1.64 10.78 11.68
C ALA A 74 -1.95 9.34 11.28
N ALA A 75 -0.93 8.49 11.23
CA ALA A 75 -1.07 7.09 10.91
C ALA A 75 -0.58 6.23 12.07
N LEU A 76 -1.38 5.25 12.45
CA LEU A 76 -1.03 4.22 13.40
C LEU A 76 -0.66 2.95 12.65
N HIS A 77 0.54 2.45 12.90
CA HIS A 77 1.02 1.21 12.33
C HIS A 77 0.79 0.05 13.28
N VAL A 78 -0.11 -0.88 12.90
CA VAL A 78 -0.36 -2.13 13.62
C VAL A 78 0.50 -3.21 12.97
N ALA A 79 1.64 -3.49 13.61
CA ALA A 79 2.63 -4.42 13.08
C ALA A 79 2.22 -5.87 13.27
N GLY A 80 2.53 -6.72 12.29
CA GLY A 80 2.59 -8.16 12.27
C GLY A 80 1.69 -8.94 13.22
N GLN A 81 0.36 -8.91 13.00
CA GLN A 81 -0.59 -9.68 13.78
C GLN A 81 -0.77 -11.08 13.22
N ASP A 82 -0.58 -12.08 14.06
CA ASP A 82 -0.87 -13.47 13.70
C ASP A 82 -2.38 -13.70 13.79
N VAL A 83 -2.99 -14.02 12.66
CA VAL A 83 -4.43 -14.26 12.52
C VAL A 83 -4.69 -15.55 11.75
N LEU A 84 -5.81 -16.20 12.06
CA LEU A 84 -6.27 -17.40 11.39
C LEU A 84 -7.43 -17.03 10.47
N THR A 85 -7.39 -17.48 9.22
CA THR A 85 -8.49 -17.30 8.26
C THR A 85 -9.58 -18.35 8.46
N ALA A 86 -10.72 -18.21 7.76
CA ALA A 86 -11.79 -19.20 7.76
C ALA A 86 -11.32 -20.60 7.31
N ASP A 87 -10.28 -20.67 6.47
CA ASP A 87 -9.68 -21.90 5.96
C ASP A 87 -8.64 -22.51 6.91
N ASN A 88 -8.55 -22.04 8.16
CA ASN A 88 -7.54 -22.42 9.15
C ASN A 88 -6.07 -22.14 8.71
N VAL A 89 -5.85 -21.17 7.87
CA VAL A 89 -4.52 -20.74 7.43
C VAL A 89 -4.02 -19.63 8.34
N GLY A 90 -2.90 -19.86 9.01
CA GLY A 90 -2.21 -18.82 9.81
C GLY A 90 -1.51 -17.81 8.91
N LEU A 91 -1.83 -16.53 9.08
CA LEU A 91 -1.22 -15.43 8.35
C LEU A 91 -0.69 -14.38 9.32
N LYS A 92 0.36 -13.68 8.92
CA LYS A 92 0.81 -12.48 9.62
C LYS A 92 0.46 -11.25 8.79
N LEU A 93 -0.38 -10.36 9.37
CA LEU A 93 -0.90 -9.17 8.72
C LEU A 93 -0.46 -7.90 9.44
N SER A 94 -0.14 -6.87 8.67
CA SER A 94 0.12 -5.53 9.18
C SER A 94 -0.94 -4.57 8.64
N LEU A 95 -1.43 -3.66 9.51
CA LEU A 95 -2.39 -2.63 9.13
C LEU A 95 -1.76 -1.24 9.23
N LEU A 96 -2.26 -0.35 8.40
CA LEU A 96 -2.06 1.09 8.51
C LEU A 96 -3.42 1.74 8.76
N VAL A 97 -3.56 2.39 9.91
CA VAL A 97 -4.79 3.09 10.31
C VAL A 97 -4.53 4.58 10.24
N SER A 98 -5.14 5.26 9.29
CA SER A 98 -5.09 6.72 9.16
C SER A 98 -6.21 7.35 9.97
N TYR A 99 -5.86 8.21 10.92
CA TYR A 99 -6.80 8.79 11.87
C TYR A 99 -6.56 10.29 12.10
N GLN A 100 -7.54 10.93 12.71
CA GLN A 100 -7.49 12.32 13.14
C GLN A 100 -8.32 12.47 14.41
N VAL A 101 -7.81 13.22 15.40
CA VAL A 101 -8.55 13.56 16.60
C VAL A 101 -9.57 14.66 16.28
N THR A 102 -10.85 14.35 16.45
CA THR A 102 -11.95 15.30 16.20
C THR A 102 -12.46 15.93 17.51
N ASP A 103 -12.51 15.14 18.57
CA ASP A 103 -12.90 15.63 19.89
C ASP A 103 -11.75 15.42 20.90
N PRO A 104 -10.90 16.44 21.08
CA PRO A 104 -9.75 16.34 21.97
C PRO A 104 -10.14 16.20 23.44
N ALA A 105 -11.35 16.66 23.83
CA ALA A 105 -11.84 16.52 25.20
C ALA A 105 -12.18 15.06 25.50
N LYS A 106 -12.89 14.39 24.61
CA LYS A 106 -13.18 12.95 24.75
C LYS A 106 -11.90 12.13 24.75
N ALA A 107 -10.98 12.40 23.78
CA ALA A 107 -9.72 11.69 23.70
C ALA A 107 -8.87 11.78 24.99
N ALA A 108 -8.97 12.89 25.71
CA ALA A 108 -8.21 13.10 26.93
C ALA A 108 -8.89 12.61 28.21
N HIS A 109 -10.23 12.44 28.23
CA HIS A 109 -10.96 12.18 29.47
C HIS A 109 -11.69 10.84 29.52
N GLU A 110 -12.06 10.28 28.35
CA GLU A 110 -12.80 9.00 28.29
C GLU A 110 -11.86 7.79 28.48
N THR A 111 -10.58 7.96 28.16
CA THR A 111 -9.59 6.87 28.22
C THR A 111 -8.23 7.37 28.69
N GLN A 112 -7.47 6.50 29.32
CA GLN A 112 -6.10 6.79 29.72
C GLN A 112 -5.15 6.87 28.51
N ASN A 113 -5.37 6.03 27.48
CA ASN A 113 -4.52 5.93 26.30
C ASN A 113 -5.36 5.57 25.06
N TRP A 114 -5.93 6.59 24.44
CA TRP A 114 -6.73 6.41 23.24
C TRP A 114 -5.96 5.77 22.06
N GLN A 115 -4.63 5.98 21.98
CA GLN A 115 -3.81 5.35 20.95
C GLN A 115 -3.74 3.83 21.14
N GLY A 116 -3.59 3.39 22.38
CA GLY A 116 -3.65 1.98 22.75
C GLY A 116 -5.01 1.36 22.47
N ASP A 117 -6.09 2.09 22.77
CA ASP A 117 -7.45 1.62 22.51
C ASP A 117 -7.73 1.52 21.01
N LEU A 118 -7.28 2.48 20.20
CA LEU A 118 -7.37 2.42 18.75
C LEU A 118 -6.56 1.24 18.18
N TYR A 119 -5.37 0.99 18.74
CA TYR A 119 -4.55 -0.15 18.38
C TYR A 119 -5.26 -1.48 18.65
N ASN A 120 -5.82 -1.63 19.87
CA ASN A 120 -6.57 -2.82 20.27
C ASN A 120 -7.85 -3.00 19.43
N ALA A 121 -8.57 -1.91 19.14
CA ALA A 121 -9.75 -1.94 18.28
C ALA A 121 -9.39 -2.43 16.86
N ALA A 122 -8.28 -1.96 16.32
CA ALA A 122 -7.79 -2.41 15.01
C ALA A 122 -7.40 -3.90 15.01
N GLN A 123 -6.75 -4.39 16.09
CA GLN A 123 -6.41 -5.80 16.23
C GLN A 123 -7.66 -6.68 16.31
N LEU A 124 -8.65 -6.30 17.13
CA LEU A 124 -9.89 -7.06 17.27
C LEU A 124 -10.71 -7.05 15.98
N ALA A 125 -10.78 -5.92 15.30
CA ALA A 125 -11.43 -5.82 13.99
C ALA A 125 -10.75 -6.72 12.96
N LEU A 126 -9.41 -6.73 12.92
CA LEU A 126 -8.63 -7.58 12.03
C LEU A 126 -8.96 -9.06 12.24
N ARG A 127 -8.91 -9.53 13.48
CA ARG A 127 -9.24 -10.93 13.81
C ARG A 127 -10.66 -11.30 13.40
N ALA A 128 -11.63 -10.42 13.68
CA ALA A 128 -13.03 -10.68 13.37
C ALA A 128 -13.32 -10.70 11.87
N VAL A 129 -12.69 -9.84 11.09
CA VAL A 129 -12.88 -9.79 9.63
C VAL A 129 -12.13 -10.93 8.95
N VAL A 130 -10.85 -11.13 9.26
CA VAL A 130 -10.00 -12.14 8.61
C VAL A 130 -10.44 -13.55 8.99
N GLY A 131 -10.89 -13.78 10.23
CA GLY A 131 -11.40 -15.08 10.66
C GLY A 131 -12.69 -15.53 9.94
N GLY A 132 -13.41 -14.61 9.32
CA GLY A 132 -14.59 -14.92 8.51
C GLY A 132 -14.34 -15.04 7.01
N VAL A 133 -13.10 -14.88 6.54
CA VAL A 133 -12.76 -14.78 5.11
C VAL A 133 -11.72 -15.84 4.74
N ALA A 134 -11.88 -16.47 3.56
CA ALA A 134 -10.89 -17.38 3.00
C ALA A 134 -9.64 -16.62 2.50
N VAL A 135 -8.49 -17.30 2.49
CA VAL A 135 -7.21 -16.71 2.05
C VAL A 135 -7.29 -16.12 0.64
N GLU A 136 -7.95 -16.83 -0.27
CA GLU A 136 -8.08 -16.39 -1.66
C GLU A 136 -8.88 -15.08 -1.78
N ALA A 137 -9.96 -14.94 -1.02
CA ALA A 137 -10.75 -13.71 -0.95
C ALA A 137 -9.96 -12.56 -0.33
N LEU A 138 -9.15 -12.83 0.70
CA LEU A 138 -8.26 -11.84 1.32
C LEU A 138 -7.26 -11.24 0.32
N LEU A 139 -6.78 -12.04 -0.63
CA LEU A 139 -5.84 -11.59 -1.66
C LEU A 139 -6.51 -10.79 -2.77
N ASN A 140 -7.72 -11.21 -3.16
CA ASN A 140 -8.43 -10.65 -4.31
C ASN A 140 -9.28 -9.42 -3.95
N GLN A 141 -9.78 -9.34 -2.70
CA GLN A 141 -10.77 -8.34 -2.26
C GLN A 141 -10.22 -7.41 -1.15
N ARG A 142 -8.96 -6.99 -1.25
CA ARG A 142 -8.30 -6.16 -0.23
C ARG A 142 -9.06 -4.87 0.09
N LEU A 143 -9.65 -4.23 -0.92
CA LEU A 143 -10.42 -2.98 -0.74
C LEU A 143 -11.69 -3.20 0.08
N GLU A 144 -12.38 -4.30 -0.17
CA GLU A 144 -13.62 -4.65 0.53
C GLU A 144 -13.36 -5.01 2.00
N ILE A 145 -12.27 -5.74 2.24
CA ILE A 145 -11.78 -6.04 3.59
C ILE A 145 -11.38 -4.76 4.32
N GLY A 146 -10.69 -3.84 3.65
CA GLY A 146 -10.36 -2.52 4.19
C GLY A 146 -11.59 -1.73 4.62
N ALA A 147 -12.65 -1.74 3.82
CA ALA A 147 -13.91 -1.08 4.15
C ALA A 147 -14.63 -1.72 5.37
N GLN A 148 -14.63 -3.05 5.47
CA GLN A 148 -15.18 -3.76 6.63
C GLN A 148 -14.38 -3.48 7.92
N LEU A 149 -13.06 -3.44 7.82
CA LEU A 149 -12.17 -3.06 8.92
C LEU A 149 -12.44 -1.63 9.36
N LEU A 150 -12.53 -0.69 8.40
CA LEU A 150 -12.81 0.71 8.67
C LEU A 150 -14.11 0.87 9.46
N ALA A 151 -15.20 0.25 9.01
CA ALA A 151 -16.51 0.35 9.67
C ALA A 151 -16.46 -0.11 11.14
N ARG A 152 -15.74 -1.20 11.43
CA ARG A 152 -15.61 -1.73 12.80
C ARG A 152 -14.71 -0.84 13.67
N VAL A 153 -13.54 -0.44 13.15
CA VAL A 153 -12.60 0.40 13.91
C VAL A 153 -13.20 1.78 14.17
N GLN A 154 -13.93 2.34 13.20
CA GLN A 154 -14.55 3.66 13.34
C GLN A 154 -15.60 3.70 14.44
N GLN A 155 -16.39 2.63 14.64
CA GLN A 155 -17.36 2.55 15.73
C GLN A 155 -16.69 2.67 17.10
N GLU A 156 -15.58 2.00 17.33
CA GLU A 156 -14.84 2.07 18.59
C GLU A 156 -14.08 3.40 18.74
N ALA A 157 -13.44 3.86 17.68
CA ALA A 157 -12.69 5.12 17.66
C ALA A 157 -13.59 6.34 17.94
N ALA A 158 -14.82 6.34 17.43
CA ALA A 158 -15.78 7.42 17.64
C ALA A 158 -16.15 7.62 19.12
N LYS A 159 -16.14 6.55 19.94
CA LYS A 159 -16.42 6.61 21.37
C LYS A 159 -15.39 7.48 22.10
N VAL A 160 -14.15 7.46 21.66
CA VAL A 160 -13.04 8.23 22.22
C VAL A 160 -12.72 9.51 21.45
N GLY A 161 -13.63 9.97 20.58
CA GLY A 161 -13.49 11.24 19.86
C GLY A 161 -12.48 11.23 18.72
N ILE A 162 -12.18 10.05 18.14
CA ILE A 162 -11.25 9.88 17.03
C ILE A 162 -12.02 9.52 15.75
N ASN A 163 -11.69 10.19 14.68
CA ASN A 163 -12.17 9.86 13.35
C ASN A 163 -11.11 9.03 12.60
N VAL A 164 -11.48 7.84 12.16
CA VAL A 164 -10.63 7.00 11.32
C VAL A 164 -10.97 7.26 9.86
N ASN A 165 -10.00 7.71 9.09
CA ASN A 165 -10.21 8.07 7.68
C ASN A 165 -10.06 6.85 6.75
N ALA A 166 -9.10 5.96 7.05
CA ALA A 166 -8.83 4.77 6.27
C ALA A 166 -8.18 3.69 7.12
N VAL A 167 -8.47 2.43 6.80
CA VAL A 167 -7.77 1.25 7.32
C VAL A 167 -7.32 0.41 6.14
N GLU A 168 -6.02 0.26 5.99
CA GLU A 168 -5.42 -0.44 4.86
C GLU A 168 -4.60 -1.64 5.35
N VAL A 169 -4.73 -2.76 4.64
CA VAL A 169 -3.86 -3.91 4.84
C VAL A 169 -2.54 -3.64 4.12
N LYS A 170 -1.48 -3.41 4.89
CA LYS A 170 -0.16 -3.06 4.38
C LYS A 170 0.56 -4.31 3.85
N ASP A 171 0.80 -5.28 4.72
CA ASP A 171 1.58 -6.47 4.41
C ASP A 171 0.80 -7.73 4.79
N VAL A 172 0.92 -8.76 3.93
CA VAL A 172 0.39 -10.11 4.16
C VAL A 172 1.56 -11.07 4.05
N MET A 173 1.90 -11.71 5.16
CA MET A 173 2.99 -12.69 5.21
C MET A 173 2.42 -14.09 5.40
N PHE A 174 2.78 -15.00 4.50
CA PHE A 174 2.43 -16.40 4.55
C PHE A 174 3.55 -17.23 5.17
N PRO A 175 3.24 -18.32 5.86
CA PRO A 175 4.21 -19.36 6.18
C PRO A 175 4.95 -19.85 4.92
N ALA A 176 6.20 -20.25 5.06
CA ALA A 176 7.06 -20.59 3.92
C ALA A 176 6.47 -21.71 3.03
N ASP A 177 5.84 -22.70 3.65
CA ASP A 177 5.27 -23.85 2.94
C ASP A 177 4.05 -23.44 2.09
N LEU A 178 3.19 -22.60 2.64
CA LEU A 178 2.05 -22.06 1.90
C LEU A 178 2.48 -21.13 0.77
N LYS A 179 3.51 -20.30 1.01
CA LYS A 179 4.06 -19.44 -0.03
C LYS A 179 4.57 -20.26 -1.24
N ARG A 180 5.21 -21.40 -0.98
CA ARG A 180 5.66 -22.31 -2.04
C ARG A 180 4.47 -22.92 -2.76
N ALA A 181 3.49 -23.48 -2.04
CA ALA A 181 2.30 -24.06 -2.63
C ALA A 181 1.53 -23.08 -3.52
N PHE A 182 1.33 -21.83 -3.07
CA PHE A 182 0.70 -20.79 -3.90
C PHE A 182 1.54 -20.43 -5.13
N ALA A 183 2.87 -20.37 -4.99
CA ALA A 183 3.76 -20.11 -6.12
C ALA A 183 3.65 -21.23 -7.17
N ASP A 184 3.61 -22.48 -6.75
CA ASP A 184 3.46 -23.65 -7.64
C ASP A 184 2.11 -23.65 -8.36
N VAL A 185 1.01 -23.37 -7.66
CA VAL A 185 -0.32 -23.23 -8.27
C VAL A 185 -0.35 -22.08 -9.30
N LEU A 186 0.22 -20.92 -8.95
CA LEU A 186 0.29 -19.78 -9.86
C LEU A 186 1.14 -20.10 -11.10
N LYS A 187 2.27 -20.77 -10.90
CA LYS A 187 3.15 -21.24 -11.99
C LYS A 187 2.41 -22.18 -12.91
N ALA A 188 1.75 -23.20 -12.38
CA ALA A 188 0.96 -24.16 -13.15
C ALA A 188 -0.16 -23.48 -13.96
N LYS A 189 -0.84 -22.49 -13.36
CA LYS A 189 -1.88 -21.69 -14.03
C LYS A 189 -1.30 -20.88 -15.18
N GLN A 190 -0.15 -20.22 -14.98
CA GLN A 190 0.53 -19.44 -16.02
C GLN A 190 1.05 -20.34 -17.15
N GLU A 191 1.63 -21.51 -16.82
CA GLU A 191 2.06 -22.49 -17.81
C GLU A 191 0.89 -23.02 -18.65
N GLY A 192 -0.24 -23.31 -17.99
CA GLY A 192 -1.47 -23.70 -18.69
C GLY A 192 -2.00 -22.62 -19.63
N GLN A 193 -2.01 -21.38 -19.19
CA GLN A 193 -2.41 -20.26 -20.06
C GLN A 193 -1.44 -20.07 -21.23
N ALA A 194 -0.13 -20.13 -20.98
CA ALA A 194 0.89 -20.04 -22.03
C ALA A 194 0.77 -21.17 -23.05
N ALA A 195 0.49 -22.40 -22.60
CA ALA A 195 0.26 -23.55 -23.48
C ALA A 195 -1.00 -23.35 -24.35
N LEU A 196 -2.09 -22.84 -23.75
CA LEU A 196 -3.32 -22.54 -24.49
C LEU A 196 -3.10 -21.48 -25.57
N GLU A 197 -2.41 -20.38 -25.24
CA GLU A 197 -2.10 -19.31 -26.20
C GLU A 197 -1.14 -19.80 -27.30
N ARG A 198 -0.18 -20.68 -26.97
CA ARG A 198 0.71 -21.33 -27.92
C ARG A 198 -0.08 -22.21 -28.88
N ALA A 199 -0.98 -23.05 -28.39
CA ALA A 199 -1.84 -23.90 -29.20
C ALA A 199 -2.77 -23.09 -30.13
N ARG A 200 -3.33 -21.97 -29.63
CA ARG A 200 -4.13 -21.05 -30.43
C ARG A 200 -3.28 -20.40 -31.55
N GLY A 201 -2.06 -19.97 -31.20
CA GLY A 201 -1.10 -19.42 -32.18
C GLY A 201 -0.76 -20.42 -33.27
N GLU A 202 -0.46 -21.68 -32.90
CA GLU A 202 -0.18 -22.76 -33.84
C GLU A 202 -1.37 -23.06 -34.77
N SER A 203 -2.58 -23.18 -34.19
CA SER A 203 -3.80 -23.38 -34.98
C SER A 203 -4.05 -22.24 -35.98
N THR A 204 -3.81 -21.00 -35.54
CA THR A 204 -3.95 -19.82 -36.42
C THR A 204 -2.89 -19.83 -37.51
N SER A 205 -1.65 -20.17 -37.17
CA SER A 205 -0.54 -20.30 -38.15
C SER A 205 -0.83 -21.37 -39.19
N LEU A 206 -1.26 -22.57 -38.75
CA LEU A 206 -1.64 -23.65 -39.66
C LEU A 206 -2.81 -23.26 -40.58
N ARG A 207 -3.81 -22.54 -40.05
CA ARG A 207 -4.93 -22.06 -40.84
C ARG A 207 -4.48 -21.03 -41.90
N ASN A 208 -3.57 -20.13 -41.51
CA ASN A 208 -2.99 -19.15 -42.43
C ASN A 208 -2.13 -19.83 -43.53
N LEU A 209 -1.34 -20.87 -43.14
CA LEU A 209 -0.59 -21.67 -44.09
C LEU A 209 -1.50 -22.42 -45.07
N ALA A 210 -2.58 -23.04 -44.58
CA ALA A 210 -3.55 -23.71 -45.42
C ALA A 210 -4.25 -22.75 -46.39
N ASN A 211 -4.60 -21.55 -45.94
CA ASN A 211 -5.16 -20.53 -46.82
C ASN A 211 -4.14 -20.04 -47.87
N ALA A 212 -2.88 -19.85 -47.45
CA ALA A 212 -1.80 -19.49 -48.39
C ALA A 212 -1.56 -20.58 -49.43
N ALA A 213 -1.58 -21.87 -49.03
CA ALA A 213 -1.45 -23.01 -49.95
C ALA A 213 -2.56 -23.02 -51.00
N ARG A 214 -3.82 -22.81 -50.58
CA ARG A 214 -4.97 -22.73 -51.54
C ARG A 214 -4.81 -21.60 -52.57
N VAL A 215 -4.30 -20.45 -52.14
CA VAL A 215 -4.05 -19.30 -53.05
C VAL A 215 -2.93 -19.62 -54.04
N LEU A 216 -1.91 -20.37 -53.60
CA LEU A 216 -0.80 -20.79 -54.48
C LEU A 216 -1.22 -21.88 -55.45
N GLU A 217 -2.04 -22.84 -55.04
CA GLU A 217 -2.63 -23.87 -55.91
C GLU A 217 -3.46 -23.27 -57.06
N GLY A 218 -4.23 -22.21 -56.74
CA GLY A 218 -5.07 -21.51 -57.71
C GLY A 218 -4.30 -20.60 -58.69
N ASN A 219 -3.00 -20.33 -58.48
CA ASN A 219 -2.23 -19.40 -59.30
C ASN A 219 -0.76 -19.82 -59.49
N PRO A 220 -0.44 -20.55 -60.59
CA PRO A 220 0.91 -21.04 -60.89
C PRO A 220 1.99 -19.94 -61.00
N ALA A 221 1.62 -18.73 -61.38
CA ALA A 221 2.55 -17.61 -61.48
C ALA A 221 3.03 -17.15 -60.07
N LEU A 222 2.14 -17.14 -59.08
CA LEU A 222 2.48 -16.84 -57.67
C LEU A 222 3.36 -17.94 -57.06
N MET A 223 3.13 -19.18 -57.42
CA MET A 223 3.94 -20.31 -56.98
C MET A 223 5.38 -20.18 -57.46
N ASN A 224 5.59 -19.84 -58.75
CA ASN A 224 6.90 -19.60 -59.33
C ASN A 224 7.62 -18.42 -58.66
N LEU A 225 6.91 -17.33 -58.41
CA LEU A 225 7.46 -16.17 -57.71
C LEU A 225 7.93 -16.54 -56.28
N ARG A 226 7.13 -17.35 -55.56
CA ARG A 226 7.46 -17.82 -54.21
C ARG A 226 8.66 -18.77 -54.21
N LEU A 227 8.78 -19.63 -55.21
CA LEU A 227 9.97 -20.47 -55.39
C LEU A 227 11.23 -19.62 -55.64
N MET A 228 11.13 -18.58 -56.47
CA MET A 228 12.26 -17.67 -56.72
C MET A 228 12.66 -16.92 -55.44
N GLN A 229 11.70 -16.46 -54.64
CA GLN A 229 11.96 -15.82 -53.33
C GLN A 229 12.62 -16.78 -52.34
N SER A 230 12.19 -18.03 -52.28
CA SER A 230 12.79 -19.04 -51.41
C SER A 230 14.21 -19.41 -51.81
N LEU A 231 14.49 -19.41 -53.13
CA LEU A 231 15.84 -19.62 -53.66
C LEU A 231 16.79 -18.47 -53.29
N THR A 232 16.32 -17.21 -53.41
CA THR A 232 17.12 -16.04 -53.01
C THR A 232 17.38 -16.01 -51.50
N ALA A 233 16.42 -16.42 -50.66
CA ALA A 233 16.60 -16.52 -49.23
C ALA A 233 17.55 -17.66 -48.81
N ALA A 234 17.54 -18.77 -49.55
CA ALA A 234 18.40 -19.93 -49.33
C ALA A 234 19.87 -19.68 -49.70
N GLN A 235 20.15 -18.76 -50.64
CA GLN A 235 21.53 -18.41 -51.03
C GLN A 235 22.34 -17.81 -49.87
N ASN A 236 21.68 -17.17 -48.90
CA ASN A 236 22.35 -16.58 -47.74
C ASN A 236 22.62 -17.56 -46.59
N SER A 237 22.07 -18.77 -46.60
CA SER A 237 22.12 -19.72 -45.48
C SER A 237 22.94 -20.97 -45.70
N GLY A 238 23.59 -21.12 -46.86
CA GLY A 238 24.45 -22.31 -47.15
C GLY A 238 23.71 -23.65 -47.23
N ASN A 239 22.37 -23.62 -47.38
CA ASN A 239 21.53 -24.82 -47.44
C ASN A 239 21.42 -25.34 -48.87
N THR A 240 21.49 -26.68 -49.03
CA THR A 240 21.28 -27.36 -50.31
C THR A 240 19.79 -27.53 -50.59
N LEU A 241 19.27 -26.87 -51.61
CA LEU A 241 17.88 -27.04 -52.05
C LEU A 241 17.76 -28.22 -53.00
N VAL A 242 16.97 -29.23 -52.63
CA VAL A 242 16.67 -30.38 -53.50
C VAL A 242 15.33 -30.15 -54.16
N LEU A 243 15.33 -29.86 -55.45
CA LEU A 243 14.13 -29.77 -56.31
C LEU A 243 13.80 -31.15 -56.87
N GLY A 244 12.69 -31.74 -56.42
CA GLY A 244 12.12 -32.94 -56.94
C GLY A 244 11.37 -32.65 -58.26
N VAL A 245 11.81 -33.24 -59.40
CA VAL A 245 11.07 -33.25 -60.64
C VAL A 245 10.40 -34.64 -60.76
N PRO A 246 9.17 -34.73 -61.25
CA PRO A 246 8.57 -36.06 -61.49
C PRO A 246 9.46 -36.88 -62.46
N GLY A 247 10.20 -37.83 -61.91
CA GLY A 247 11.11 -38.70 -62.73
C GLY A 247 12.54 -38.82 -62.21
N GLY A 248 12.94 -38.14 -61.13
CA GLY A 248 14.29 -38.29 -60.56
C GLY A 248 14.77 -37.10 -59.79
N PHE A 249 15.49 -37.36 -58.68
CA PHE A 249 16.16 -36.32 -57.90
C PHE A 249 17.48 -35.93 -58.57
N VAL A 250 17.66 -34.69 -59.02
CA VAL A 250 18.95 -34.16 -59.47
C VAL A 250 19.49 -33.23 -58.36
N PRO A 251 20.51 -33.59 -57.61
CA PRO A 251 21.13 -32.71 -56.60
C PRO A 251 21.95 -31.64 -57.37
N LEU A 252 21.52 -30.39 -57.32
CA LEU A 252 22.32 -29.23 -57.72
C LEU A 252 23.32 -28.90 -56.61
N LYS A 253 24.55 -29.40 -56.78
CA LYS A 253 25.67 -29.06 -55.90
C LYS A 253 26.20 -27.68 -56.29
N ASN A 254 25.99 -26.66 -55.53
CA ASN A 254 26.63 -25.37 -55.73
C ASN A 254 28.15 -25.51 -55.51
N GLY A 255 28.88 -25.56 -56.63
CA GLY A 255 30.32 -25.64 -56.64
C GLY A 255 30.91 -24.32 -56.14
N LYS A 256 31.48 -24.31 -54.94
CA LYS A 256 32.54 -23.36 -54.62
C LYS A 256 33.76 -23.77 -55.40
N ALA A 257 34.06 -23.01 -56.50
CA ALA A 257 35.35 -23.04 -57.15
C ALA A 257 36.42 -22.53 -56.13
N GLY A 258 37.52 -23.23 -56.09
CA GLY A 258 38.73 -22.60 -55.66
C GLY A 258 39.62 -23.37 -54.72
N ALA A 259 40.75 -23.77 -55.33
CA ALA A 259 42.10 -23.85 -54.83
C ALA A 259 42.57 -25.23 -54.39
N HIS A 260 43.23 -25.88 -55.33
CA HIS A 260 44.67 -26.11 -55.49
C HIS A 260 45.38 -26.52 -54.16
N GLY A 261 45.95 -27.71 -54.20
CA GLY A 261 47.00 -28.07 -53.25
C GLY A 261 47.30 -29.56 -53.22
N SER A 262 48.12 -30.00 -54.16
CA SER A 262 49.22 -30.97 -54.04
C SER A 262 48.98 -32.32 -53.40
N ILE A 263 49.03 -33.29 -54.21
CA ILE A 263 49.41 -34.68 -53.99
C ILE A 263 50.82 -34.72 -53.42
N THR A 264 51.03 -35.41 -52.35
CA THR A 264 52.29 -36.12 -52.05
C THR A 264 51.96 -37.51 -51.55
N HIS A 265 52.35 -38.46 -52.41
CA HIS A 265 52.69 -39.83 -52.07
C HIS A 265 53.78 -39.81 -51.00
N GLU A 266 53.71 -40.69 -50.08
CA GLU A 266 54.87 -41.49 -49.67
C GLU A 266 54.38 -42.72 -48.90
N ASP A 267 54.97 -43.83 -49.49
CA ASP A 267 55.00 -45.19 -49.03
C ASP A 267 55.75 -45.33 -47.69
N GLY A 268 55.48 -46.44 -47.03
CA GLY A 268 56.53 -47.05 -46.21
C GLY A 268 56.08 -47.61 -44.87
N ALA A 269 55.76 -48.85 -44.93
CA ALA A 269 56.34 -49.97 -44.13
C ALA A 269 56.78 -49.70 -42.69
N SER A 270 56.17 -50.36 -41.82
CA SER A 270 56.65 -51.40 -40.86
C SER A 270 55.59 -51.68 -39.81
#